data_e116368e952491592037428e90b7be43
#
_entry.id   e116368e952491592037428e90b7be43
#
_cell.length_a   1.000
_cell.length_b   1.000
_cell.length_c   1.000
_cell.angle_alpha   90.00
_cell.angle_beta   90.00
_cell.angle_gamma   90.00
#
_symmetry.space_group_name_H-M   'P 1'
#
loop_
_entity.id
_entity.type
_entity.pdbx_description
1 polymer ?
#
loop_
_entity_poly.entity_id
_entity_poly.type
_entity_poly.pdbx_seq_one_letter_code
_entity_poly.pdbx_strand_id
1 'polypeptide(L)'
;MATLKRSEQLAAMGDAGRDQRPPEHFAPFHERSRTREPDAAYEAVKILTQLWAFTFFRARSISSEKVPQSGPVIFAPNHGSFMDHFFLGGFVRRKVRFMAKSQLFQPPLQFVYSHGGVFPVRRGHRDEEAFITARAILDRGG
;
A
#
# COMPACT_ATOMS: atom_id res chain seq x y z
N MET A 1 11.02 40.08 -7.80
CA MET A 1 12.13 39.10 -7.69
C MET A 1 11.93 38.05 -6.58
N ALA A 2 11.43 38.42 -5.38
CA ALA A 2 11.22 37.48 -4.25
C ALA A 2 10.12 36.43 -4.51
N THR A 3 9.07 36.77 -5.23
CA THR A 3 7.93 35.90 -5.52
C THR A 3 8.27 34.78 -6.49
N LEU A 4 9.12 35.04 -7.47
CA LEU A 4 9.61 34.05 -8.44
C LEU A 4 10.48 32.98 -7.73
N LYS A 5 11.38 33.39 -6.83
CA LYS A 5 12.21 32.46 -6.06
C LYS A 5 11.38 31.53 -5.16
N ARG A 6 10.29 32.04 -4.60
CA ARG A 6 9.39 31.22 -3.75
C ARG A 6 8.62 30.19 -4.56
N SER A 7 8.15 30.54 -5.76
CA SER A 7 7.47 29.59 -6.65
C SER A 7 8.42 28.50 -7.17
N GLU A 8 9.65 28.84 -7.50
CA GLU A 8 10.70 27.89 -7.88
C GLU A 8 11.08 26.97 -6.71
N GLN A 9 11.17 27.48 -5.50
CA GLN A 9 11.43 26.67 -4.30
C GLN A 9 10.26 25.72 -3.99
N LEU A 10 9.02 26.18 -4.12
CA LEU A 10 7.84 25.33 -3.94
C LEU A 10 7.74 24.26 -5.01
N ALA A 11 8.08 24.57 -6.26
CA ALA A 11 8.15 23.61 -7.34
C ALA A 11 9.25 22.56 -7.10
N ALA A 12 10.45 22.99 -6.71
CA ALA A 12 11.55 22.10 -6.36
C ALA A 12 11.24 21.20 -5.15
N MET A 13 10.56 21.73 -4.13
CA MET A 13 10.08 20.92 -3.00
C MET A 13 9.00 19.93 -3.41
N GLY A 14 8.12 20.30 -4.35
CA GLY A 14 7.12 19.40 -4.92
C GLY A 14 7.75 18.27 -5.76
N ASP A 15 8.85 18.55 -6.42
CA ASP A 15 9.58 17.60 -7.25
C ASP A 15 10.49 16.65 -6.44
N ALA A 16 11.08 17.14 -5.35
CA ALA A 16 11.93 16.35 -4.45
C ALA A 16 11.18 15.15 -3.80
N GLY A 17 9.86 15.21 -3.76
CA GLY A 17 9.01 14.11 -3.26
C GLY A 17 8.52 13.14 -4.34
N ARG A 18 8.81 13.40 -5.62
CA ARG A 18 8.37 12.57 -6.73
C ARG A 18 9.37 11.47 -7.03
N ASP A 19 8.84 10.31 -7.38
CA ASP A 19 9.67 9.18 -7.84
C ASP A 19 10.10 9.41 -9.29
N GLN A 20 11.41 9.53 -9.50
CA GLN A 20 12.00 9.79 -10.80
C GLN A 20 12.15 8.51 -11.66
N ARG A 21 11.93 7.33 -11.07
CA ARG A 21 11.99 6.07 -11.82
C ARG A 21 10.87 6.02 -12.86
N PRO A 22 11.14 5.48 -14.05
CA PRO A 22 10.16 5.41 -15.12
C PRO A 22 9.00 4.45 -14.73
N PRO A 23 7.79 4.64 -15.30
CA PRO A 23 6.63 3.80 -14.97
C PRO A 23 6.87 2.31 -15.25
N GLU A 24 7.66 1.97 -16.25
CA GLU A 24 8.00 0.60 -16.64
C GLU A 24 8.72 -0.16 -15.52
N HIS A 25 9.47 0.56 -14.67
CA HIS A 25 10.11 -0.02 -13.49
C HIS A 25 9.11 -0.69 -12.54
N PHE A 26 7.90 -0.18 -12.50
CA PHE A 26 6.85 -0.65 -11.60
C PHE A 26 5.91 -1.68 -12.22
N ALA A 27 5.99 -1.90 -13.53
CA ALA A 27 5.14 -2.85 -14.26
C ALA A 27 5.14 -4.26 -13.66
N PRO A 28 6.27 -4.87 -13.25
CA PRO A 28 6.27 -6.21 -12.66
C PRO A 28 5.49 -6.29 -11.33
N PHE A 29 5.49 -5.22 -10.53
CA PHE A 29 4.75 -5.17 -9.26
C PHE A 29 3.24 -5.06 -9.49
N HIS A 30 2.84 -4.25 -10.48
CA HIS A 30 1.44 -4.15 -10.90
C HIS A 30 0.93 -5.48 -11.47
N GLU A 31 1.69 -6.09 -12.37
CA GLU A 31 1.34 -7.38 -12.96
C GLU A 31 1.20 -8.47 -11.91
N ARG A 32 2.15 -8.56 -10.97
CA ARG A 32 2.05 -9.50 -9.85
C ARG A 32 0.77 -9.27 -9.04
N SER A 33 0.44 -8.03 -8.71
CA SER A 33 -0.74 -7.71 -7.92
C SER A 33 -2.05 -7.99 -8.66
N ARG A 34 -2.05 -7.91 -10.00
CA ARG A 34 -3.21 -8.26 -10.82
C ARG A 34 -3.42 -9.76 -10.95
N THR A 35 -2.34 -10.53 -11.02
CA THR A 35 -2.39 -11.95 -11.38
C THR A 35 -2.29 -12.90 -10.19
N ARG A 36 -1.66 -12.46 -9.09
CA ARG A 36 -1.39 -13.31 -7.94
C ARG A 36 -2.04 -12.81 -6.66
N GLU A 37 -2.42 -13.76 -5.81
CA GLU A 37 -2.84 -13.47 -4.45
C GLU A 37 -1.63 -13.20 -3.54
N PRO A 38 -1.81 -12.43 -2.44
CA PRO A 38 -0.80 -12.33 -1.38
C PRO A 38 -0.46 -13.73 -0.86
N ASP A 39 0.83 -14.00 -0.75
CA ASP A 39 1.34 -15.34 -0.43
C ASP A 39 1.75 -15.53 1.05
N ALA A 40 2.63 -16.49 1.30
CA ALA A 40 3.11 -16.80 2.64
C ALA A 40 3.80 -15.61 3.34
N ALA A 41 4.38 -14.68 2.59
CA ALA A 41 4.97 -13.47 3.19
C ALA A 41 3.91 -12.59 3.86
N TYR A 42 2.72 -12.47 3.25
CA TYR A 42 1.59 -11.77 3.86
C TYR A 42 1.18 -12.42 5.19
N GLU A 43 1.02 -13.74 5.21
CA GLU A 43 0.62 -14.47 6.42
C GLU A 43 1.69 -14.37 7.51
N ALA A 44 2.97 -14.45 7.17
CA ALA A 44 4.06 -14.28 8.12
C ALA A 44 4.04 -12.88 8.75
N VAL A 45 3.94 -11.83 7.93
CA VAL A 45 3.84 -10.44 8.40
C VAL A 45 2.59 -10.24 9.27
N LYS A 46 1.46 -10.80 8.87
CA LYS A 46 0.20 -10.76 9.62
C LYS A 46 0.35 -11.36 11.01
N ILE A 47 0.89 -12.57 11.10
CA ILE A 47 1.10 -13.27 12.38
C ILE A 47 2.08 -12.50 13.26
N LEU A 48 3.20 -12.05 12.72
CA LEU A 48 4.20 -11.27 13.47
C LEU A 48 3.60 -9.97 13.99
N THR A 49 2.82 -9.27 13.16
CA THR A 49 2.13 -8.04 13.57
C THR A 49 1.12 -8.30 14.69
N GLN A 50 0.33 -9.37 14.59
CA GLN A 50 -0.64 -9.74 15.63
C GLN A 50 0.06 -10.07 16.95
N LEU A 51 1.11 -10.89 16.92
CA LEU A 51 1.89 -11.26 18.11
C LEU A 51 2.50 -10.03 18.77
N TRP A 52 3.13 -9.18 18.00
CA TRP A 52 3.73 -7.93 18.47
C TRP A 52 2.68 -6.98 19.07
N ALA A 53 1.61 -6.73 18.34
CA ALA A 53 0.55 -5.82 18.77
C ALA A 53 -0.20 -6.33 19.99
N PHE A 54 -0.45 -7.64 20.09
CA PHE A 54 -1.07 -8.26 21.25
C PHE A 54 -0.17 -8.20 22.49
N THR A 55 1.12 -8.55 22.33
CA THR A 55 2.06 -8.64 23.44
C THR A 55 2.39 -7.29 24.04
N PHE A 56 2.70 -6.30 23.19
CA PHE A 56 3.19 -5.00 23.66
C PHE A 56 2.09 -3.95 23.86
N PHE A 57 1.00 -4.02 23.10
CA PHE A 57 -0.05 -2.99 23.10
C PHE A 57 -1.42 -3.51 23.53
N ARG A 58 -1.56 -4.82 23.77
CA ARG A 58 -2.86 -5.44 24.05
C ARG A 58 -3.91 -5.04 23.01
N ALA A 59 -3.49 -4.91 21.75
CA ALA A 59 -4.35 -4.46 20.66
C ALA A 59 -5.52 -5.44 20.47
N ARG A 60 -6.70 -4.87 20.18
CA ARG A 60 -7.91 -5.63 19.87
C ARG A 60 -8.55 -5.08 18.63
N SER A 61 -9.13 -5.96 17.85
CA SER A 61 -10.05 -5.57 16.79
C SER A 61 -11.48 -5.63 17.29
N ILE A 62 -12.23 -4.56 17.06
CA ILE A 62 -13.64 -4.48 17.42
C ILE A 62 -14.47 -4.47 16.16
N SER A 63 -15.47 -5.32 16.07
CA SER A 63 -16.40 -5.41 14.93
C SER A 63 -15.75 -5.82 13.61
N SER A 64 -14.62 -6.51 13.63
CA SER A 64 -13.98 -7.03 12.39
C SER A 64 -14.86 -8.07 11.65
N GLU A 65 -15.83 -8.67 12.35
CA GLU A 65 -16.84 -9.56 11.76
C GLU A 65 -17.80 -8.85 10.80
N LYS A 66 -17.92 -7.51 10.91
CA LYS A 66 -18.74 -6.69 10.00
C LYS A 66 -18.09 -6.48 8.63
N VAL A 67 -16.80 -6.76 8.51
CA VAL A 67 -16.09 -6.66 7.25
C VAL A 67 -16.53 -7.82 6.34
N PRO A 68 -17.04 -7.54 5.13
CA PRO A 68 -17.42 -8.59 4.18
C PRO A 68 -16.25 -9.53 3.90
N GLN A 69 -16.49 -10.84 3.97
CA GLN A 69 -15.45 -11.84 3.76
C GLN A 69 -15.22 -12.15 2.26
N SER A 70 -16.17 -11.77 1.41
CA SER A 70 -16.12 -11.97 -0.03
C SER A 70 -16.65 -10.74 -0.77
N GLY A 71 -16.33 -10.63 -2.03
CA GLY A 71 -16.69 -9.49 -2.88
C GLY A 71 -15.75 -8.30 -2.74
N PRO A 72 -15.86 -7.33 -3.64
CA PRO A 72 -14.99 -6.16 -3.67
C PRO A 72 -15.23 -5.25 -2.46
N VAL A 73 -14.17 -4.82 -1.81
CA VAL A 73 -14.22 -3.90 -0.67
C VAL A 73 -13.06 -2.91 -0.74
N ILE A 74 -13.36 -1.63 -0.53
CA ILE A 74 -12.36 -0.58 -0.38
C ILE A 74 -12.29 -0.16 1.08
N PHE A 75 -11.11 -0.28 1.69
CA PHE A 75 -10.85 0.24 3.01
C PHE A 75 -10.26 1.65 2.92
N ALA A 76 -10.88 2.61 3.58
CA ALA A 76 -10.43 3.99 3.64
C ALA A 76 -10.24 4.43 5.11
N PRO A 77 -9.26 3.89 5.81
CA PRO A 77 -9.00 4.25 7.20
C PRO A 77 -8.35 5.63 7.30
N ASN A 78 -8.48 6.27 8.47
CA ASN A 78 -7.61 7.39 8.82
C ASN A 78 -6.15 6.91 8.82
N HIS A 79 -5.25 7.74 8.26
CA HIS A 79 -3.85 7.39 8.11
C HIS A 79 -2.97 8.35 8.90
N GLY A 80 -2.52 7.92 10.07
CA GLY A 80 -1.69 8.69 10.97
C GLY A 80 -0.27 8.12 11.15
N SER A 81 -0.05 6.87 10.74
CA SER A 81 1.21 6.17 10.96
C SER A 81 1.58 5.22 9.83
N PHE A 82 2.89 5.03 9.65
CA PHE A 82 3.41 3.96 8.79
C PHE A 82 2.91 2.56 9.21
N MET A 83 2.56 2.38 10.48
CA MET A 83 2.09 1.08 11.00
C MET A 83 0.63 0.76 10.65
N ASP A 84 -0.16 1.72 10.17
CA ASP A 84 -1.61 1.54 9.96
C ASP A 84 -1.95 0.38 9.03
N HIS A 85 -1.17 0.19 7.97
CA HIS A 85 -1.40 -0.91 7.03
C HIS A 85 -1.10 -2.28 7.64
N PHE A 86 -0.11 -2.37 8.55
CA PHE A 86 0.16 -3.60 9.29
C PHE A 86 -0.99 -3.94 10.25
N PHE A 87 -1.51 -2.96 10.98
CA PHE A 87 -2.65 -3.15 11.85
C PHE A 87 -3.91 -3.54 11.06
N LEU A 88 -4.20 -2.82 9.97
CA LEU A 88 -5.36 -3.16 9.14
C LEU A 88 -5.24 -4.57 8.57
N GLY A 89 -4.12 -4.90 7.92
CA GLY A 89 -3.89 -6.23 7.35
C GLY A 89 -3.81 -7.33 8.42
N GLY A 90 -3.31 -7.00 9.61
CA GLY A 90 -3.19 -7.92 10.73
C GLY A 90 -4.52 -8.32 11.36
N PHE A 91 -5.45 -7.39 11.50
CA PHE A 91 -6.66 -7.60 12.30
C PHE A 91 -7.93 -7.81 11.48
N VAL A 92 -7.90 -7.60 10.16
CA VAL A 92 -8.99 -7.97 9.26
C VAL A 92 -8.84 -9.44 8.86
N ARG A 93 -9.96 -10.18 8.80
CA ARG A 93 -9.93 -11.63 8.51
C ARG A 93 -9.52 -11.94 7.08
N ARG A 94 -9.98 -11.13 6.10
CA ARG A 94 -9.60 -11.30 4.68
C ARG A 94 -8.22 -10.72 4.39
N LYS A 95 -7.59 -11.15 3.32
CA LYS A 95 -6.36 -10.53 2.81
C LYS A 95 -6.69 -9.16 2.24
N VAL A 96 -5.92 -8.15 2.64
CA VAL A 96 -6.06 -6.76 2.19
C VAL A 96 -4.89 -6.42 1.29
N ARG A 97 -5.17 -5.78 0.16
CA ARG A 97 -4.15 -5.26 -0.74
C ARG A 97 -4.00 -3.76 -0.50
N PHE A 98 -2.78 -3.28 -0.56
CA PHE A 98 -2.46 -1.90 -0.24
C PHE A 98 -1.84 -1.18 -1.42
N MET A 99 -2.21 0.08 -1.54
CA MET A 99 -1.56 1.04 -2.40
C MET A 99 -0.47 1.76 -1.61
N ALA A 100 0.80 1.63 -1.99
CA ALA A 100 1.89 2.26 -1.26
C ALA A 100 2.71 3.18 -2.16
N LYS A 101 3.39 4.16 -1.54
CA LYS A 101 4.31 5.04 -2.25
C LYS A 101 5.34 4.23 -3.06
N SER A 102 5.55 4.58 -4.31
CA SER A 102 6.53 3.93 -5.19
C SER A 102 7.95 3.92 -4.62
N GLN A 103 8.33 4.97 -3.87
CA GLN A 103 9.64 5.04 -3.21
C GLN A 103 9.92 3.91 -2.22
N LEU A 104 8.88 3.26 -1.68
CA LEU A 104 9.02 2.12 -0.78
C LEU A 104 9.40 0.81 -1.49
N PHE A 105 9.26 0.78 -2.83
CA PHE A 105 9.63 -0.38 -3.66
C PHE A 105 11.12 -0.36 -3.98
N GLN A 106 11.92 -0.60 -2.93
CA GLN A 106 13.38 -0.74 -2.99
C GLN A 106 13.80 -1.96 -2.15
N PRO A 107 14.91 -2.62 -2.48
CA PRO A 107 15.44 -3.70 -1.65
C PRO A 107 15.74 -3.23 -0.20
N PRO A 108 15.46 -4.06 0.82
CA PRO A 108 14.82 -5.37 0.75
C PRO A 108 13.28 -5.32 0.77
N LEU A 109 12.68 -4.16 1.05
CA LEU A 109 11.23 -4.02 1.30
C LEU A 109 10.36 -4.36 0.09
N GLN A 110 10.86 -4.13 -1.12
CA GLN A 110 10.11 -4.46 -2.34
C GLN A 110 9.68 -5.91 -2.42
N PHE A 111 10.49 -6.84 -1.86
CA PHE A 111 10.13 -8.26 -1.81
C PHE A 111 8.93 -8.48 -0.91
N VAL A 112 8.98 -7.96 0.32
CA VAL A 112 7.90 -8.08 1.30
C VAL A 112 6.61 -7.46 0.76
N TYR A 113 6.69 -6.27 0.17
CA TYR A 113 5.53 -5.57 -0.36
C TYR A 113 4.90 -6.30 -1.55
N SER A 114 5.70 -6.69 -2.53
CA SER A 114 5.17 -7.36 -3.72
C SER A 114 4.54 -8.73 -3.40
N HIS A 115 5.10 -9.48 -2.46
CA HIS A 115 4.56 -10.75 -1.99
C HIS A 115 3.40 -10.56 -0.99
N GLY A 116 3.41 -9.46 -0.26
CA GLY A 116 2.33 -9.05 0.63
C GLY A 116 1.09 -8.46 -0.07
N GLY A 117 1.07 -8.41 -1.40
CA GLY A 117 -0.07 -7.87 -2.15
C GLY A 117 -0.13 -6.35 -2.19
N VAL A 118 0.98 -5.68 -1.93
CA VAL A 118 1.11 -4.23 -2.04
C VAL A 118 1.53 -3.87 -3.47
N PHE A 119 0.92 -2.84 -4.04
CA PHE A 119 1.30 -2.31 -5.35
C PHE A 119 1.65 -0.81 -5.27
N PRO A 120 2.57 -0.35 -6.13
CA PRO A 120 3.07 1.02 -6.06
C PRO A 120 2.06 2.05 -6.55
N VAL A 121 2.17 3.29 -6.04
CA VAL A 121 1.55 4.48 -6.60
C VAL A 121 2.58 5.60 -6.66
N ARG A 122 2.75 6.19 -7.82
CA ARG A 122 3.67 7.30 -8.09
C ARG A 122 2.99 8.63 -7.75
N ARG A 123 3.10 9.04 -6.49
CA ARG A 123 2.50 10.31 -6.02
C ARG A 123 3.08 11.50 -6.78
N GLY A 124 2.20 12.45 -7.13
CA GLY A 124 2.59 13.63 -7.91
C GLY A 124 2.67 13.41 -9.42
N HIS A 125 2.41 12.19 -9.88
CA HIS A 125 2.22 11.85 -11.29
C HIS A 125 0.77 11.44 -11.54
N ARG A 126 0.32 11.53 -12.79
CA ARG A 126 -0.93 10.91 -13.24
C ARG A 126 -0.67 9.41 -13.41
N ASP A 127 -0.80 8.66 -12.32
CA ASP A 127 -0.49 7.23 -12.29
C ASP A 127 -1.75 6.40 -12.57
N GLU A 128 -2.09 6.28 -13.84
CA GLU A 128 -3.26 5.50 -14.29
C GLU A 128 -3.07 4.01 -14.00
N GLU A 129 -1.83 3.52 -14.02
CA GLU A 129 -1.51 2.11 -13.83
C GLU A 129 -1.89 1.61 -12.43
N ALA A 130 -1.72 2.44 -11.40
CA ALA A 130 -2.15 2.13 -10.05
C ALA A 130 -3.68 1.95 -9.98
N PHE A 131 -4.45 2.78 -10.66
CA PHE A 131 -5.92 2.67 -10.68
C PHE A 131 -6.40 1.48 -11.52
N ILE A 132 -5.75 1.18 -12.64
CA ILE A 132 -6.03 -0.03 -13.43
C ILE A 132 -5.80 -1.28 -12.57
N THR A 133 -4.72 -1.29 -11.78
CA THR A 133 -4.41 -2.40 -10.85
C THR A 133 -5.45 -2.52 -9.75
N ALA A 134 -5.83 -1.41 -9.12
CA ALA A 134 -6.86 -1.41 -8.08
C ALA A 134 -8.20 -1.95 -8.63
N ARG A 135 -8.61 -1.49 -9.82
CA ARG A 135 -9.83 -1.97 -10.47
C ARG A 135 -9.78 -3.46 -10.78
N ALA A 136 -8.68 -3.94 -11.35
CA ALA A 136 -8.52 -5.36 -11.65
C ALA A 136 -8.58 -6.25 -10.39
N ILE A 137 -8.10 -5.76 -9.24
CA ILE A 137 -8.22 -6.43 -7.95
C ILE A 137 -9.68 -6.49 -7.50
N LEU A 138 -10.41 -5.38 -7.58
CA LEU A 138 -11.82 -5.31 -7.20
C LEU A 138 -12.71 -6.20 -8.10
N ASP A 139 -12.46 -6.22 -9.41
CA ASP A 139 -13.19 -7.04 -10.38
C ASP A 139 -13.02 -8.56 -10.10
N ARG A 140 -11.94 -8.93 -9.41
CA ARG A 140 -11.69 -10.32 -8.94
C ARG A 140 -12.23 -10.58 -7.53
N GLY A 141 -12.92 -9.63 -6.91
CA GLY A 141 -13.47 -9.76 -5.56
C GLY A 141 -12.49 -9.46 -4.43
N GLY A 142 -11.37 -8.80 -4.75
CA GLY A 142 -10.32 -8.40 -3.80
C GLY A 142 -10.64 -7.15 -3.00
#